data_edab3869e273c41e1af234168831d7c4
#
_entry.id   edab3869e273c41e1af234168831d7c4
#
_cell.length_a   1.000
_cell.length_b   1.000
_cell.length_c   1.000
_cell.angle_alpha   90.00
_cell.angle_beta   90.00
_cell.angle_gamma   90.00
#
_symmetry.space_group_name_H-M   'P 1'
#
loop_
_entity.id
_entity.type
_entity.pdbx_description
1 polymer ?
#
loop_
_entity_poly.entity_id
_entity_poly.type
_entity_poly.pdbx_seq_one_letter_code
_entity_poly.pdbx_strand_id
1 'polypeptide(L)'
;MESLIFPITALIAAWVLSALLVKMLIPFLEKKQFRQFVRDEGPKSHLHKTGTPSMGGLGIIASAAVCTVIVSAATGRLTVQLWAVIAAMILFGLIGFIDDYEKAVKKNNLGLNPKQKIIMQLSFSLAFAVFAMFFSGGGFVESTCIWIPIADVTLDLGYFYIPFVMFVMVAFSNAVNLTDGLDGLASGITALVSFFMVIGAVAFGYLDQPILFGAVAGGCLGFLMFNKYPARIFMGDTGSMALGGVLSAGAVIMKLEFLLAVAGLIYVIEALSVVLQVTYYKKTKKRIFKMAPIHHHFEPVSYTHLRAHETLSDLV
;
A
#
# COMPACT_ATOMS: atom_id res chain seq x y z
N MET A 1 -26.64 10.38 3.81
CA MET A 1 -26.66 8.90 3.91
C MET A 1 -26.41 8.21 2.57
N GLU A 2 -26.94 8.71 1.45
CA GLU A 2 -26.73 8.12 0.11
C GLU A 2 -25.25 8.11 -0.32
N SER A 3 -24.46 9.10 0.08
CA SER A 3 -23.03 9.19 -0.26
C SER A 3 -22.16 8.06 0.29
N LEU A 4 -22.61 7.36 1.35
CA LEU A 4 -21.87 6.25 1.97
C LEU A 4 -22.35 4.86 1.51
N ILE A 5 -23.55 4.75 0.92
CA ILE A 5 -24.11 3.45 0.51
C ILE A 5 -23.21 2.78 -0.51
N PHE A 6 -22.78 3.49 -1.55
CA PHE A 6 -21.98 2.90 -2.63
C PHE A 6 -20.55 2.53 -2.21
N PRO A 7 -19.82 3.36 -1.43
CA PRO A 7 -18.54 2.93 -0.85
C PRO A 7 -18.66 1.69 0.04
N ILE A 8 -19.70 1.61 0.86
CA ILE A 8 -19.96 0.44 1.71
C ILE A 8 -20.30 -0.79 0.87
N THR A 9 -21.12 -0.64 -0.17
CA THR A 9 -21.42 -1.73 -1.11
C THR A 9 -20.14 -2.23 -1.79
N ALA A 10 -19.29 -1.33 -2.27
CA ALA A 10 -18.02 -1.69 -2.89
C ALA A 10 -17.07 -2.37 -1.88
N LEU A 11 -17.03 -1.90 -0.63
CA LEU A 11 -16.25 -2.51 0.45
C LEU A 11 -16.69 -3.96 0.70
N ILE A 12 -17.98 -4.19 0.91
CA ILE A 12 -18.51 -5.55 1.21
C ILE A 12 -18.28 -6.48 0.01
N ALA A 13 -18.54 -6.00 -1.21
CA ALA A 13 -18.35 -6.78 -2.42
C ALA A 13 -16.86 -7.15 -2.63
N ALA A 14 -15.95 -6.17 -2.46
CA ALA A 14 -14.52 -6.41 -2.59
C ALA A 14 -13.97 -7.28 -1.46
N TRP A 15 -14.49 -7.16 -0.25
CA TRP A 15 -14.13 -8.05 0.88
C TRP A 15 -14.43 -9.52 0.55
N VAL A 16 -15.66 -9.81 0.14
CA VAL A 16 -16.07 -11.17 -0.21
C VAL A 16 -15.27 -11.68 -1.42
N LEU A 17 -15.16 -10.88 -2.47
CA LEU A 17 -14.43 -11.27 -3.67
C LEU A 17 -12.94 -11.51 -3.40
N SER A 18 -12.29 -10.63 -2.63
CA SER A 18 -10.88 -10.81 -2.23
C SER A 18 -10.69 -12.09 -1.43
N ALA A 19 -11.54 -12.35 -0.45
CA ALA A 19 -11.47 -13.57 0.36
C ALA A 19 -11.59 -14.84 -0.53
N LEU A 20 -12.50 -14.84 -1.51
CA LEU A 20 -12.65 -15.95 -2.44
C LEU A 20 -11.42 -16.10 -3.36
N LEU A 21 -10.96 -15.00 -3.96
CA LEU A 21 -9.80 -15.01 -4.86
C LEU A 21 -8.53 -15.47 -4.12
N VAL A 22 -8.27 -14.94 -2.93
CA VAL A 22 -7.10 -15.32 -2.13
C VAL A 22 -7.16 -16.80 -1.72
N LYS A 23 -8.34 -17.29 -1.33
CA LYS A 23 -8.54 -18.72 -1.02
C LYS A 23 -8.19 -19.63 -2.20
N MET A 24 -8.55 -19.21 -3.43
CA MET A 24 -8.23 -19.95 -4.67
C MET A 24 -6.75 -19.77 -5.07
N LEU A 25 -6.17 -18.61 -4.77
CA LEU A 25 -4.80 -18.28 -5.15
C LEU A 25 -3.76 -19.06 -4.33
N ILE A 26 -4.01 -19.32 -3.05
CA ILE A 26 -3.09 -20.06 -2.17
C ILE A 26 -2.64 -21.41 -2.79
N PRO A 27 -3.53 -22.37 -3.09
CA PRO A 27 -3.10 -23.65 -3.65
C PRO A 27 -2.47 -23.53 -5.03
N PHE A 28 -2.87 -22.53 -5.83
CA PHE A 28 -2.25 -22.26 -7.13
C PHE A 28 -0.79 -21.83 -6.99
N LEU A 29 -0.51 -20.89 -6.08
CA LEU A 29 0.84 -20.37 -5.83
C LEU A 29 1.73 -21.45 -5.18
N GLU A 30 1.20 -22.26 -4.27
CA GLU A 30 1.90 -23.41 -3.68
C GLU A 30 2.33 -24.41 -4.75
N LYS A 31 1.43 -24.78 -5.67
CA LYS A 31 1.72 -25.68 -6.80
C LYS A 31 2.79 -25.13 -7.74
N LYS A 32 2.81 -23.81 -7.95
CA LYS A 32 3.79 -23.11 -8.79
C LYS A 32 5.10 -22.80 -8.06
N GLN A 33 5.20 -23.12 -6.76
CA GLN A 33 6.35 -22.83 -5.91
C GLN A 33 6.71 -21.33 -5.85
N PHE A 34 5.73 -20.44 -5.98
CA PHE A 34 5.88 -19.00 -5.73
C PHE A 34 5.94 -18.75 -4.21
N ARG A 35 7.11 -19.00 -3.62
CA ARG A 35 7.34 -18.95 -2.18
C ARG A 35 8.29 -17.81 -1.85
N GLN A 36 8.10 -17.21 -0.69
CA GLN A 36 9.05 -16.23 -0.19
C GLN A 36 10.32 -16.91 0.29
N PHE A 37 11.48 -16.39 -0.16
CA PHE A 37 12.79 -16.77 0.35
C PHE A 37 13.16 -15.77 1.45
N VAL A 38 13.35 -16.27 2.68
CA VAL A 38 13.78 -15.43 3.81
C VAL A 38 15.26 -15.13 3.67
N ARG A 39 15.68 -13.89 3.93
CA ARG A 39 17.09 -13.52 3.96
C ARG A 39 17.77 -14.14 5.18
N ASP A 40 18.94 -14.72 5.02
CA ASP A 40 19.74 -15.30 6.12
C ASP A 40 20.11 -14.29 7.19
N GLU A 41 20.15 -13.01 6.84
CA GLU A 41 20.44 -11.88 7.74
C GLU A 41 19.22 -11.38 8.54
N GLY A 42 18.03 -11.93 8.30
CA GLY A 42 16.78 -11.56 8.97
C GLY A 42 16.66 -12.14 10.40
N PRO A 43 15.67 -11.68 11.19
CA PRO A 43 15.39 -12.24 12.50
C PRO A 43 15.12 -13.75 12.41
N LYS A 44 15.67 -14.52 13.37
CA LYS A 44 15.47 -15.99 13.41
C LYS A 44 14.00 -16.41 13.50
N SER A 45 13.14 -15.54 14.04
CA SER A 45 11.68 -15.70 14.04
C SER A 45 11.06 -15.82 12.64
N HIS A 46 11.72 -15.29 11.59
CA HIS A 46 11.25 -15.36 10.22
C HIS A 46 11.58 -16.68 9.49
N LEU A 47 12.42 -17.53 10.06
CA LEU A 47 12.74 -18.84 9.45
C LEU A 47 11.50 -19.73 9.29
N HIS A 48 10.51 -19.62 10.19
CA HIS A 48 9.22 -20.32 10.07
C HIS A 48 8.35 -19.83 8.89
N LYS A 49 8.65 -18.64 8.33
CA LYS A 49 7.95 -18.06 7.18
C LYS A 49 8.41 -18.63 5.84
N THR A 50 9.52 -19.39 5.83
CA THR A 50 10.05 -20.01 4.62
C THR A 50 9.04 -21.01 4.05
N GLY A 51 8.63 -20.80 2.81
CA GLY A 51 7.68 -21.69 2.13
C GLY A 51 6.25 -21.15 2.06
N THR A 52 5.90 -20.06 2.75
CA THR A 52 4.60 -19.40 2.61
C THR A 52 4.50 -18.79 1.21
N PRO A 53 3.38 -18.99 0.46
CA PRO A 53 3.18 -18.41 -0.85
C PRO A 53 3.16 -16.88 -0.79
N SER A 54 3.75 -16.23 -1.79
CA SER A 54 3.75 -14.77 -1.98
C SER A 54 2.88 -14.38 -3.17
N MET A 55 2.74 -13.07 -3.47
CA MET A 55 1.92 -12.48 -4.52
C MET A 55 0.40 -12.50 -4.23
N GLY A 56 0.00 -12.60 -2.97
CA GLY A 56 -1.41 -12.53 -2.54
C GLY A 56 -2.07 -11.19 -2.87
N GLY A 57 -1.28 -10.15 -3.08
CA GLY A 57 -1.73 -8.83 -3.55
C GLY A 57 -2.54 -8.84 -4.85
N LEU A 58 -2.37 -9.87 -5.70
CA LEU A 58 -3.22 -10.06 -6.88
C LEU A 58 -4.71 -10.16 -6.54
N GLY A 59 -5.05 -10.82 -5.42
CA GLY A 59 -6.42 -10.91 -4.95
C GLY A 59 -7.00 -9.56 -4.54
N ILE A 60 -6.18 -8.70 -3.92
CA ILE A 60 -6.58 -7.33 -3.55
C ILE A 60 -6.80 -6.48 -4.79
N ILE A 61 -5.82 -6.46 -5.71
CA ILE A 61 -5.89 -5.65 -6.94
C ILE A 61 -7.11 -6.04 -7.77
N ALA A 62 -7.31 -7.34 -8.01
CA ALA A 62 -8.42 -7.83 -8.80
C ALA A 62 -9.78 -7.49 -8.17
N SER A 63 -9.95 -7.75 -6.87
CA SER A 63 -11.20 -7.45 -6.17
C SER A 63 -11.50 -5.96 -6.12
N ALA A 64 -10.49 -5.13 -5.79
CA ALA A 64 -10.66 -3.69 -5.75
C ALA A 64 -11.01 -3.11 -7.13
N ALA A 65 -10.29 -3.49 -8.19
CA ALA A 65 -10.56 -3.01 -9.54
C ALA A 65 -11.95 -3.42 -10.02
N VAL A 66 -12.29 -4.71 -9.92
CA VAL A 66 -13.58 -5.24 -10.42
C VAL A 66 -14.76 -4.63 -9.68
N CYS A 67 -14.71 -4.59 -8.33
CA CYS A 67 -15.82 -4.05 -7.55
C CYS A 67 -15.97 -2.53 -7.75
N THR A 68 -14.86 -1.79 -7.87
CA THR A 68 -14.91 -0.37 -8.21
C THR A 68 -15.60 -0.15 -9.54
N VAL A 69 -15.20 -0.86 -10.58
CA VAL A 69 -15.78 -0.69 -11.93
C VAL A 69 -17.27 -1.05 -11.93
N ILE A 70 -17.65 -2.18 -11.33
CA ILE A 70 -19.05 -2.63 -11.31
C ILE A 70 -19.93 -1.62 -10.55
N VAL A 71 -19.55 -1.21 -9.35
CA VAL A 71 -20.36 -0.29 -8.53
C VAL A 71 -20.41 1.09 -9.17
N SER A 72 -19.28 1.60 -9.69
CA SER A 72 -19.24 2.91 -10.34
C SER A 72 -20.03 2.93 -11.66
N ALA A 73 -19.97 1.87 -12.45
CA ALA A 73 -20.79 1.74 -13.68
C ALA A 73 -22.29 1.69 -13.34
N ALA A 74 -22.69 0.88 -12.36
CA ALA A 74 -24.07 0.74 -11.93
C ALA A 74 -24.67 2.05 -11.37
N THR A 75 -23.82 2.95 -10.87
CA THR A 75 -24.22 4.23 -10.26
C THR A 75 -24.00 5.45 -11.16
N GLY A 76 -23.49 5.24 -12.40
CA GLY A 76 -23.17 6.33 -13.32
C GLY A 76 -21.99 7.20 -12.87
N ARG A 77 -21.10 6.67 -12.00
CA ARG A 77 -19.96 7.39 -11.42
C ARG A 77 -18.61 6.95 -11.98
N LEU A 78 -18.59 6.35 -13.16
CA LEU A 78 -17.39 5.88 -13.82
C LEU A 78 -16.74 7.05 -14.57
N THR A 79 -15.77 7.69 -13.93
CA THR A 79 -15.06 8.87 -14.47
C THR A 79 -13.72 8.49 -15.09
N VAL A 80 -13.16 9.39 -15.90
CA VAL A 80 -11.81 9.22 -16.47
C VAL A 80 -10.75 9.24 -15.35
N GLN A 81 -10.96 10.06 -14.33
CA GLN A 81 -10.10 10.12 -13.14
C GLN A 81 -10.07 8.79 -12.40
N LEU A 82 -11.23 8.14 -12.24
CA LEU A 82 -11.31 6.83 -11.60
C LEU A 82 -10.52 5.76 -12.38
N TRP A 83 -10.64 5.76 -13.71
CA TRP A 83 -9.86 4.87 -14.58
C TRP A 83 -8.35 5.12 -14.46
N ALA A 84 -7.93 6.37 -14.35
CA ALA A 84 -6.52 6.71 -14.19
C ALA A 84 -5.97 6.18 -12.85
N VAL A 85 -6.75 6.28 -11.77
CA VAL A 85 -6.33 5.76 -10.45
C VAL A 85 -6.29 4.23 -10.44
N ILE A 86 -7.26 3.55 -11.07
CA ILE A 86 -7.22 2.09 -11.25
C ILE A 86 -6.00 1.68 -12.08
N ALA A 87 -5.70 2.41 -13.16
CA ALA A 87 -4.51 2.16 -13.97
C ALA A 87 -3.22 2.34 -13.17
N ALA A 88 -3.11 3.38 -12.33
CA ALA A 88 -1.97 3.57 -11.44
C ALA A 88 -1.80 2.39 -10.47
N MET A 89 -2.89 1.90 -9.85
CA MET A 89 -2.87 0.70 -9.01
C MET A 89 -2.31 -0.51 -9.76
N ILE A 90 -2.79 -0.76 -10.97
CA ILE A 90 -2.37 -1.90 -11.79
C ILE A 90 -0.91 -1.75 -12.23
N LEU A 91 -0.48 -0.56 -12.69
CA LEU A 91 0.87 -0.32 -13.17
C LEU A 91 1.91 -0.43 -12.05
N PHE A 92 1.63 0.14 -10.87
CA PHE A 92 2.52 -0.05 -9.71
C PHE A 92 2.50 -1.50 -9.24
N GLY A 93 1.35 -2.16 -9.26
CA GLY A 93 1.24 -3.59 -8.99
C GLY A 93 2.02 -4.44 -9.99
N LEU A 94 2.09 -4.05 -11.25
CA LEU A 94 2.87 -4.72 -12.30
C LEU A 94 4.38 -4.63 -12.01
N ILE A 95 4.88 -3.49 -11.53
CA ILE A 95 6.28 -3.39 -11.10
C ILE A 95 6.58 -4.43 -10.00
N GLY A 96 5.71 -4.47 -8.98
CA GLY A 96 5.85 -5.44 -7.89
C GLY A 96 5.70 -6.89 -8.38
N PHE A 97 4.79 -7.15 -9.32
CA PHE A 97 4.62 -8.47 -9.92
C PHE A 97 5.87 -8.95 -10.64
N ILE A 98 6.51 -8.09 -11.43
CA ILE A 98 7.76 -8.42 -12.14
C ILE A 98 8.87 -8.72 -11.11
N ASP A 99 8.95 -7.93 -10.04
CA ASP A 99 9.91 -8.13 -8.96
C ASP A 99 9.71 -9.47 -8.23
N ASP A 100 8.47 -9.77 -7.83
CA ASP A 100 8.10 -11.04 -7.18
C ASP A 100 8.31 -12.24 -8.11
N TYR A 101 7.97 -12.09 -9.40
CA TYR A 101 8.16 -13.13 -10.40
C TYR A 101 9.63 -13.45 -10.61
N GLU A 102 10.49 -12.42 -10.72
CA GLU A 102 11.93 -12.63 -10.83
C GLU A 102 12.52 -13.35 -9.62
N LYS A 103 12.11 -12.96 -8.39
CA LYS A 103 12.51 -13.65 -7.16
C LYS A 103 12.13 -15.13 -7.19
N ALA A 104 10.90 -15.43 -7.61
CA ALA A 104 10.39 -16.79 -7.68
C ALA A 104 11.12 -17.64 -8.74
N VAL A 105 11.34 -17.10 -9.94
CA VAL A 105 12.03 -17.81 -11.04
C VAL A 105 13.52 -18.02 -10.73
N LYS A 106 14.19 -17.01 -10.22
CA LYS A 106 15.61 -17.08 -9.85
C LYS A 106 15.85 -17.87 -8.56
N LYS A 107 14.79 -18.21 -7.81
CA LYS A 107 14.84 -18.89 -6.50
C LYS A 107 15.80 -18.22 -5.51
N ASN A 108 15.83 -16.89 -5.53
CA ASN A 108 16.66 -16.10 -4.64
C ASN A 108 15.91 -14.80 -4.23
N ASN A 109 16.51 -14.03 -3.32
CA ASN A 109 15.93 -12.78 -2.85
C ASN A 109 16.24 -11.57 -3.76
N LEU A 110 16.91 -11.76 -4.89
CA LEU A 110 17.31 -10.73 -5.82
C LEU A 110 16.24 -10.63 -6.92
N GLY A 111 15.26 -9.76 -6.74
CA GLY A 111 14.30 -9.38 -7.76
C GLY A 111 14.87 -8.36 -8.75
N LEU A 112 14.05 -7.39 -9.12
CA LEU A 112 14.48 -6.26 -9.95
C LEU A 112 15.65 -5.49 -9.32
N ASN A 113 16.56 -5.02 -10.16
CA ASN A 113 17.59 -4.09 -9.70
C ASN A 113 16.91 -2.81 -9.16
N PRO A 114 17.35 -2.25 -8.02
CA PRO A 114 16.77 -1.02 -7.46
C PRO A 114 16.65 0.14 -8.48
N LYS A 115 17.63 0.27 -9.41
CA LYS A 115 17.55 1.27 -10.47
C LYS A 115 16.41 1.02 -11.45
N GLN A 116 16.19 -0.24 -11.86
CA GLN A 116 15.08 -0.60 -12.74
C GLN A 116 13.73 -0.32 -12.08
N LYS A 117 13.58 -0.70 -10.80
CA LYS A 117 12.37 -0.45 -10.02
C LYS A 117 12.05 1.04 -9.93
N ILE A 118 13.03 1.87 -9.61
CA ILE A 118 12.86 3.34 -9.55
C ILE A 118 12.56 3.94 -10.92
N ILE A 119 13.22 3.52 -11.99
CA ILE A 119 12.95 4.01 -13.35
C ILE A 119 11.50 3.72 -13.75
N MET A 120 11.00 2.50 -13.50
CA MET A 120 9.61 2.15 -13.81
C MET A 120 8.63 2.97 -12.97
N GLN A 121 8.88 3.14 -11.67
CA GLN A 121 8.07 4.00 -10.79
C GLN A 121 8.04 5.45 -11.29
N LEU A 122 9.18 6.02 -11.64
CA LEU A 122 9.29 7.39 -12.16
C LEU A 122 8.57 7.54 -13.51
N SER A 123 8.66 6.54 -14.40
CA SER A 123 7.98 6.57 -15.70
C SER A 123 6.46 6.57 -15.54
N PHE A 124 5.92 5.70 -14.69
CA PHE A 124 4.48 5.62 -14.46
C PHE A 124 3.95 6.82 -13.68
N SER A 125 4.70 7.30 -12.67
CA SER A 125 4.32 8.50 -11.94
C SER A 125 4.42 9.76 -12.78
N LEU A 126 5.35 9.86 -13.74
CA LEU A 126 5.41 10.97 -14.69
C LEU A 126 4.15 10.99 -15.59
N ALA A 127 3.79 9.84 -16.16
CA ALA A 127 2.59 9.75 -16.99
C ALA A 127 1.33 10.13 -16.20
N PHE A 128 1.22 9.65 -14.95
CA PHE A 128 0.12 10.02 -14.08
C PHE A 128 0.15 11.49 -13.67
N ALA A 129 1.33 12.07 -13.37
CA ALA A 129 1.47 13.48 -12.99
C ALA A 129 1.06 14.43 -14.14
N VAL A 130 1.41 14.08 -15.38
CA VAL A 130 0.96 14.82 -16.56
C VAL A 130 -0.56 14.73 -16.70
N PHE A 131 -1.14 13.55 -16.55
CA PHE A 131 -2.59 13.38 -16.53
C PHE A 131 -3.24 14.22 -15.42
N ALA A 132 -2.73 14.11 -14.20
CA ALA A 132 -3.27 14.82 -13.04
C ALA A 132 -3.21 16.35 -13.20
N MET A 133 -2.18 16.88 -13.86
CA MET A 133 -2.04 18.31 -14.14
C MET A 133 -3.22 18.88 -14.94
N PHE A 134 -3.87 18.07 -15.79
CA PHE A 134 -5.00 18.50 -16.62
C PHE A 134 -6.35 18.04 -16.08
N PHE A 135 -6.41 16.95 -15.33
CA PHE A 135 -7.65 16.26 -14.97
C PHE A 135 -7.87 16.09 -13.47
N SER A 136 -6.95 16.53 -12.61
CA SER A 136 -7.15 16.49 -11.16
C SER A 136 -7.82 17.76 -10.64
N GLY A 137 -8.21 17.72 -9.38
CA GLY A 137 -8.95 18.79 -8.75
C GLY A 137 -10.45 18.69 -9.06
N GLY A 138 -11.18 19.53 -8.44
CA GLY A 138 -12.63 19.60 -8.56
C GLY A 138 -13.17 20.45 -7.41
N GLY A 139 -13.96 21.42 -7.78
CA GLY A 139 -14.74 22.21 -6.85
C GLY A 139 -13.98 23.20 -5.96
N PHE A 140 -12.94 22.81 -5.25
CA PHE A 140 -12.28 23.69 -4.28
C PHE A 140 -10.80 23.98 -4.56
N VAL A 141 -10.14 23.18 -5.40
CA VAL A 141 -8.71 23.36 -5.71
C VAL A 141 -8.44 23.17 -7.20
N GLU A 142 -7.68 24.09 -7.79
CA GLU A 142 -7.24 24.01 -9.19
C GLU A 142 -6.24 22.87 -9.43
N SER A 143 -6.08 22.45 -10.69
CA SER A 143 -5.35 21.22 -11.04
C SER A 143 -3.86 21.24 -10.70
N THR A 144 -3.21 22.41 -10.65
CA THR A 144 -1.78 22.57 -10.30
C THR A 144 -1.56 22.99 -8.85
N CYS A 145 -2.66 23.24 -8.10
CA CYS A 145 -2.60 23.63 -6.71
C CYS A 145 -2.53 22.43 -5.78
N ILE A 146 -1.90 22.62 -4.63
CA ILE A 146 -1.96 21.73 -3.47
C ILE A 146 -2.68 22.43 -2.32
N TRP A 147 -3.45 21.70 -1.55
CA TRP A 147 -4.11 22.20 -0.36
C TRP A 147 -3.41 21.73 0.91
N ILE A 148 -3.10 22.67 1.80
CA ILE A 148 -2.47 22.43 3.10
C ILE A 148 -3.52 22.56 4.20
N PRO A 149 -4.08 21.45 4.74
CA PRO A 149 -5.25 21.46 5.63
C PRO A 149 -5.06 22.27 6.90
N ILE A 150 -3.85 22.23 7.50
CA ILE A 150 -3.59 22.87 8.81
C ILE A 150 -3.59 24.40 8.69
N ALA A 151 -3.11 24.92 7.57
CA ALA A 151 -3.03 26.35 7.31
C ALA A 151 -4.22 26.88 6.53
N ASP A 152 -5.05 25.98 5.99
CA ASP A 152 -6.15 26.26 5.06
C ASP A 152 -5.70 27.13 3.88
N VAL A 153 -4.55 26.78 3.31
CA VAL A 153 -3.91 27.54 2.21
C VAL A 153 -3.80 26.62 0.99
N THR A 154 -4.13 27.18 -0.16
CA THR A 154 -3.83 26.58 -1.47
C THR A 154 -2.58 27.22 -2.06
N LEU A 155 -1.65 26.40 -2.51
CA LEU A 155 -0.41 26.83 -3.14
C LEU A 155 -0.38 26.32 -4.58
N ASP A 156 -0.31 27.22 -5.55
CA ASP A 156 -0.12 26.86 -6.95
C ASP A 156 1.36 26.56 -7.21
N LEU A 157 1.62 25.32 -7.61
CA LEU A 157 2.96 24.84 -7.96
C LEU A 157 3.28 25.02 -9.46
N GLY A 158 2.28 25.32 -10.29
CA GLY A 158 2.45 25.37 -11.74
C GLY A 158 3.12 24.09 -12.27
N TYR A 159 4.20 24.22 -13.05
CA TYR A 159 4.95 23.04 -13.56
C TYR A 159 5.66 22.22 -12.49
N PHE A 160 5.94 22.79 -11.30
CA PHE A 160 6.50 22.02 -10.17
C PHE A 160 5.52 21.01 -9.58
N TYR A 161 4.25 21.08 -9.96
CA TYR A 161 3.27 20.06 -9.60
C TYR A 161 3.64 18.65 -10.13
N ILE A 162 4.24 18.57 -11.32
CA ILE A 162 4.69 17.30 -11.91
C ILE A 162 5.72 16.58 -11.00
N PRO A 163 6.89 17.16 -10.68
CA PRO A 163 7.84 16.50 -9.80
C PRO A 163 7.31 16.28 -8.38
N PHE A 164 6.40 17.12 -7.88
CA PHE A 164 5.73 16.90 -6.60
C PHE A 164 4.87 15.63 -6.61
N VAL A 165 4.00 15.45 -7.62
CA VAL A 165 3.18 14.23 -7.76
C VAL A 165 4.05 12.99 -7.93
N MET A 166 5.10 13.07 -8.74
CA MET A 166 6.06 11.97 -8.89
C MET A 166 6.69 11.58 -7.56
N PHE A 167 7.09 12.57 -6.77
CA PHE A 167 7.63 12.34 -5.43
C PHE A 167 6.61 11.66 -4.52
N VAL A 168 5.37 12.16 -4.47
CA VAL A 168 4.29 11.58 -3.64
C VAL A 168 4.05 10.12 -4.02
N MET A 169 3.90 9.82 -5.31
CA MET A 169 3.61 8.45 -5.76
C MET A 169 4.75 7.48 -5.48
N VAL A 170 5.99 7.87 -5.78
CA VAL A 170 7.17 7.03 -5.53
C VAL A 170 7.39 6.85 -4.04
N ALA A 171 7.27 7.93 -3.24
CA ALA A 171 7.45 7.87 -1.79
C ALA A 171 6.42 6.95 -1.13
N PHE A 172 5.12 7.12 -1.44
CA PHE A 172 4.08 6.27 -0.85
C PHE A 172 4.15 4.82 -1.33
N SER A 173 4.43 4.57 -2.60
CA SER A 173 4.60 3.20 -3.10
C SER A 173 5.71 2.45 -2.35
N ASN A 174 6.85 3.11 -2.15
CA ASN A 174 7.95 2.49 -1.40
C ASN A 174 7.67 2.44 0.11
N ALA A 175 6.98 3.42 0.69
CA ALA A 175 6.64 3.43 2.10
C ALA A 175 5.68 2.28 2.47
N VAL A 176 4.65 2.03 1.66
CA VAL A 176 3.75 0.87 1.84
C VAL A 176 4.52 -0.44 1.67
N ASN A 177 5.41 -0.53 0.68
CA ASN A 177 6.26 -1.70 0.48
C ASN A 177 7.21 -1.96 1.66
N LEU A 178 7.81 -0.91 2.25
CA LEU A 178 8.61 -1.03 3.46
C LEU A 178 7.79 -1.47 4.69
N THR A 179 6.51 -1.14 4.73
CA THR A 179 5.60 -1.49 5.83
C THR A 179 5.14 -2.95 5.76
N ASP A 180 5.28 -3.62 4.60
CA ASP A 180 4.89 -5.03 4.40
C ASP A 180 5.93 -6.02 4.96
N GLY A 181 6.38 -5.79 6.20
CA GLY A 181 7.38 -6.63 6.89
C GLY A 181 6.79 -7.62 7.89
N LEU A 182 5.58 -7.36 8.40
CA LEU A 182 4.90 -8.19 9.39
C LEU A 182 3.54 -8.67 8.90
N ASP A 183 3.15 -9.88 9.35
CA ASP A 183 1.88 -10.51 9.02
C ASP A 183 0.71 -9.58 9.37
N GLY A 184 -0.08 -9.22 8.38
CA GLY A 184 -1.25 -8.37 8.51
C GLY A 184 -0.99 -6.85 8.63
N LEU A 185 0.26 -6.41 8.78
CA LEU A 185 0.57 -5.00 9.06
C LEU A 185 0.17 -4.09 7.89
N ALA A 186 0.73 -4.30 6.70
CA ALA A 186 0.45 -3.46 5.54
C ALA A 186 -1.02 -3.50 5.13
N SER A 187 -1.63 -4.70 5.10
CA SER A 187 -3.05 -4.84 4.74
C SER A 187 -3.98 -4.19 5.76
N GLY A 188 -3.69 -4.33 7.07
CA GLY A 188 -4.47 -3.72 8.14
C GLY A 188 -4.39 -2.19 8.11
N ILE A 189 -3.17 -1.62 7.99
CA ILE A 189 -2.99 -0.17 7.91
C ILE A 189 -3.65 0.38 6.64
N THR A 190 -3.47 -0.29 5.49
CA THR A 190 -4.09 0.17 4.23
C THR A 190 -5.62 0.16 4.32
N ALA A 191 -6.22 -0.84 4.96
CA ALA A 191 -7.67 -0.86 5.16
C ALA A 191 -8.15 0.36 5.96
N LEU A 192 -7.45 0.69 7.06
CA LEU A 192 -7.76 1.85 7.90
C LEU A 192 -7.55 3.17 7.14
N VAL A 193 -6.42 3.32 6.44
CA VAL A 193 -6.12 4.52 5.65
C VAL A 193 -7.15 4.70 4.53
N SER A 194 -7.50 3.61 3.83
CA SER A 194 -8.53 3.67 2.78
C SER A 194 -9.90 4.06 3.34
N PHE A 195 -10.27 3.55 4.51
CA PHE A 195 -11.50 3.95 5.18
C PHE A 195 -11.50 5.44 5.55
N PHE A 196 -10.36 5.96 6.04
CA PHE A 196 -10.20 7.38 6.31
C PHE A 196 -10.30 8.22 5.02
N MET A 197 -9.73 7.74 3.91
CA MET A 197 -9.83 8.39 2.61
C MET A 197 -11.27 8.38 2.06
N VAL A 198 -12.08 7.35 2.36
CA VAL A 198 -13.54 7.38 2.06
C VAL A 198 -14.21 8.55 2.76
N ILE A 199 -13.94 8.73 4.07
CA ILE A 199 -14.51 9.82 4.85
C ILE A 199 -14.08 11.17 4.27
N GLY A 200 -12.80 11.35 4.01
CA GLY A 200 -12.27 12.57 3.41
C GLY A 200 -12.88 12.85 2.04
N ALA A 201 -12.92 11.86 1.15
CA ALA A 201 -13.50 12.02 -0.17
C ALA A 201 -14.98 12.43 -0.13
N VAL A 202 -15.76 11.82 0.75
CA VAL A 202 -17.18 12.19 0.95
C VAL A 202 -17.31 13.61 1.53
N ALA A 203 -16.47 13.98 2.50
CA ALA A 203 -16.49 15.31 3.11
C ALA A 203 -16.17 16.42 2.11
N PHE A 204 -15.30 16.15 1.13
CA PHE A 204 -14.94 17.10 0.05
C PHE A 204 -15.82 16.95 -1.19
N GLY A 205 -16.88 16.16 -1.16
CA GLY A 205 -17.90 16.09 -2.22
C GLY A 205 -17.54 15.22 -3.41
N TYR A 206 -16.49 14.38 -3.32
CA TYR A 206 -16.16 13.40 -4.36
C TYR A 206 -17.18 12.26 -4.35
N LEU A 207 -17.59 11.81 -5.55
CA LEU A 207 -18.64 10.79 -5.68
C LEU A 207 -18.10 9.43 -6.17
N ASP A 208 -17.00 9.43 -6.89
CA ASP A 208 -16.37 8.27 -7.51
C ASP A 208 -15.25 7.68 -6.64
N GLN A 209 -14.36 8.52 -6.13
CA GLN A 209 -13.21 8.10 -5.33
C GLN A 209 -13.57 7.35 -4.03
N PRO A 210 -14.67 7.71 -3.30
CA PRO A 210 -15.11 6.93 -2.14
C PRO A 210 -15.40 5.47 -2.48
N ILE A 211 -15.92 5.17 -3.68
CA ILE A 211 -16.22 3.80 -4.13
C ILE A 211 -14.92 3.00 -4.26
N LEU A 212 -13.90 3.60 -4.88
CA LEU A 212 -12.58 2.99 -5.03
C LEU A 212 -11.94 2.69 -3.67
N PHE A 213 -11.87 3.69 -2.78
CA PHE A 213 -11.26 3.49 -1.46
C PHE A 213 -12.04 2.49 -0.61
N GLY A 214 -13.37 2.45 -0.73
CA GLY A 214 -14.19 1.41 -0.13
C GLY A 214 -13.81 0.01 -0.65
N ALA A 215 -13.66 -0.14 -1.96
CA ALA A 215 -13.24 -1.40 -2.58
C ALA A 215 -11.80 -1.81 -2.17
N VAL A 216 -10.87 -0.85 -2.08
CA VAL A 216 -9.49 -1.12 -1.60
C VAL A 216 -9.51 -1.57 -0.15
N ALA A 217 -10.27 -0.89 0.73
CA ALA A 217 -10.44 -1.31 2.11
C ALA A 217 -11.02 -2.72 2.22
N GLY A 218 -12.07 -3.02 1.46
CA GLY A 218 -12.66 -4.35 1.39
C GLY A 218 -11.68 -5.41 0.88
N GLY A 219 -10.95 -5.11 -0.18
CA GLY A 219 -9.91 -5.99 -0.72
C GLY A 219 -8.84 -6.34 0.32
N CYS A 220 -8.37 -5.34 1.07
CA CYS A 220 -7.41 -5.53 2.16
C CYS A 220 -8.00 -6.37 3.31
N LEU A 221 -9.25 -6.13 3.71
CA LEU A 221 -9.92 -6.91 4.76
C LEU A 221 -10.11 -8.38 4.35
N GLY A 222 -10.46 -8.64 3.09
CA GLY A 222 -10.59 -10.01 2.57
C GLY A 222 -9.26 -10.75 2.56
N PHE A 223 -8.20 -10.08 2.14
CA PHE A 223 -6.83 -10.60 2.18
C PHE A 223 -6.35 -10.85 3.62
N LEU A 224 -6.64 -9.94 4.55
CA LEU A 224 -6.24 -10.01 5.95
C LEU A 224 -6.75 -11.28 6.65
N MET A 225 -7.86 -11.86 6.21
CA MET A 225 -8.36 -13.13 6.73
C MET A 225 -7.33 -14.28 6.60
N PHE A 226 -6.42 -14.19 5.61
CA PHE A 226 -5.40 -15.20 5.34
C PHE A 226 -3.98 -14.71 5.67
N ASN A 227 -3.79 -13.40 5.76
CA ASN A 227 -2.50 -12.76 6.03
C ASN A 227 -2.27 -12.41 7.50
N LYS A 228 -3.31 -12.45 8.37
CA LYS A 228 -3.12 -12.28 9.81
C LYS A 228 -2.25 -13.39 10.39
N TYR A 229 -1.51 -13.07 11.45
CA TYR A 229 -0.59 -14.00 12.09
C TYR A 229 -1.30 -15.27 12.61
N PRO A 230 -0.78 -16.48 12.35
CA PRO A 230 0.30 -16.78 11.40
C PRO A 230 -0.18 -16.72 9.95
N ALA A 231 0.54 -16.02 9.08
CA ALA A 231 0.14 -15.78 7.71
C ALA A 231 0.17 -17.06 6.86
N ARG A 232 -0.89 -17.27 6.09
CA ARG A 232 -1.01 -18.36 5.10
C ARG A 232 -0.61 -17.93 3.70
N ILE A 233 -0.50 -16.61 3.47
CA ILE A 233 -0.08 -16.01 2.21
C ILE A 233 0.49 -14.62 2.50
N PHE A 234 1.55 -14.24 1.78
CA PHE A 234 2.11 -12.89 1.83
C PHE A 234 1.61 -12.04 0.67
N MET A 235 1.54 -10.74 0.92
CA MET A 235 1.08 -9.76 -0.06
C MET A 235 2.02 -9.68 -1.25
N GLY A 236 3.32 -9.66 -0.98
CA GLY A 236 4.38 -9.45 -1.95
C GLY A 236 4.51 -8.00 -2.41
N ASP A 237 5.57 -7.73 -3.17
CA ASP A 237 5.79 -6.44 -3.79
C ASP A 237 4.63 -6.07 -4.74
N THR A 238 4.01 -7.09 -5.36
CA THR A 238 2.80 -6.97 -6.19
C THR A 238 1.70 -6.17 -5.48
N GLY A 239 1.35 -6.56 -4.26
CA GLY A 239 0.27 -5.92 -3.51
C GLY A 239 0.69 -4.61 -2.89
N SER A 240 1.82 -4.59 -2.20
CA SER A 240 2.25 -3.41 -1.44
C SER A 240 2.54 -2.20 -2.34
N MET A 241 3.14 -2.41 -3.52
CA MET A 241 3.34 -1.33 -4.49
C MET A 241 2.02 -0.85 -5.11
N ALA A 242 1.11 -1.77 -5.44
CA ALA A 242 -0.22 -1.41 -5.94
C ALA A 242 -1.00 -0.56 -4.94
N LEU A 243 -0.95 -0.93 -3.65
CA LEU A 243 -1.63 -0.20 -2.58
C LEU A 243 -1.06 1.20 -2.39
N GLY A 244 0.27 1.35 -2.39
CA GLY A 244 0.90 2.67 -2.36
C GLY A 244 0.56 3.51 -3.60
N GLY A 245 0.51 2.89 -4.77
CA GLY A 245 0.11 3.51 -6.04
C GLY A 245 -1.33 4.04 -6.01
N VAL A 246 -2.29 3.23 -5.58
CA VAL A 246 -3.71 3.64 -5.54
C VAL A 246 -3.98 4.70 -4.48
N LEU A 247 -3.37 4.59 -3.29
CA LEU A 247 -3.54 5.58 -2.23
C LEU A 247 -3.01 6.95 -2.67
N SER A 248 -1.80 6.99 -3.23
CA SER A 248 -1.19 8.24 -3.69
C SER A 248 -1.90 8.83 -4.91
N ALA A 249 -2.23 8.01 -5.91
CA ALA A 249 -2.94 8.45 -7.10
C ALA A 249 -4.32 9.02 -6.77
N GLY A 250 -5.10 8.34 -5.92
CA GLY A 250 -6.40 8.83 -5.50
C GLY A 250 -6.31 10.12 -4.68
N ALA A 251 -5.34 10.24 -3.78
CA ALA A 251 -5.11 11.47 -3.03
C ALA A 251 -4.75 12.65 -3.95
N VAL A 252 -3.90 12.42 -4.95
CA VAL A 252 -3.52 13.43 -5.97
C VAL A 252 -4.74 13.90 -6.78
N ILE A 253 -5.61 12.98 -7.22
CA ILE A 253 -6.84 13.34 -7.94
C ILE A 253 -7.76 14.20 -7.06
N MET A 254 -7.84 13.90 -5.79
CA MET A 254 -8.69 14.61 -4.83
C MET A 254 -8.03 15.84 -4.20
N LYS A 255 -6.77 16.14 -4.48
CA LYS A 255 -6.00 17.21 -3.79
C LYS A 255 -5.91 17.02 -2.27
N LEU A 256 -5.85 15.77 -1.84
CA LEU A 256 -5.80 15.36 -0.44
C LEU A 256 -4.45 14.71 -0.08
N GLU A 257 -3.36 15.13 -0.72
CA GLU A 257 -2.01 14.54 -0.54
C GLU A 257 -1.53 14.68 0.90
N PHE A 258 -1.75 15.84 1.53
CA PHE A 258 -1.40 16.06 2.93
C PHE A 258 -2.32 15.30 3.88
N LEU A 259 -3.60 15.16 3.52
CA LEU A 259 -4.54 14.34 4.30
C LEU A 259 -4.11 12.86 4.27
N LEU A 260 -3.67 12.37 3.12
CA LEU A 260 -3.08 11.03 2.99
C LEU A 260 -1.83 10.88 3.86
N ALA A 261 -0.94 11.89 3.89
CA ALA A 261 0.25 11.85 4.74
C ALA A 261 -0.09 11.76 6.23
N VAL A 262 -1.15 12.45 6.67
CA VAL A 262 -1.66 12.37 8.06
C VAL A 262 -2.34 11.03 8.33
N ALA A 263 -3.25 10.58 7.46
CA ALA A 263 -3.94 9.31 7.60
C ALA A 263 -2.97 8.11 7.55
N GLY A 264 -1.97 8.21 6.67
CA GLY A 264 -0.91 7.23 6.47
C GLY A 264 0.38 7.54 7.24
N LEU A 265 0.31 8.25 8.38
CA LEU A 265 1.48 8.68 9.15
C LEU A 265 2.40 7.50 9.50
N ILE A 266 1.86 6.32 9.70
CA ILE A 266 2.65 5.11 9.95
C ILE A 266 3.58 4.82 8.76
N TYR A 267 3.10 4.92 7.53
CA TYR A 267 3.95 4.74 6.34
C TYR A 267 5.08 5.78 6.27
N VAL A 268 4.76 7.03 6.61
CA VAL A 268 5.75 8.11 6.66
C VAL A 268 6.82 7.82 7.71
N ILE A 269 6.42 7.37 8.90
CA ILE A 269 7.34 7.01 9.99
C ILE A 269 8.22 5.82 9.59
N GLU A 270 7.65 4.77 8.99
CA GLU A 270 8.40 3.61 8.49
C GLU A 270 9.47 4.02 7.48
N ALA A 271 9.09 4.80 6.46
CA ALA A 271 10.02 5.27 5.44
C ALA A 271 11.11 6.19 6.03
N LEU A 272 10.72 7.16 6.88
CA LEU A 272 11.66 8.06 7.52
C LEU A 272 12.63 7.33 8.44
N SER A 273 12.20 6.29 9.15
CA SER A 273 13.06 5.47 10.00
C SER A 273 14.21 4.84 9.20
N VAL A 274 13.93 4.37 7.99
CA VAL A 274 14.94 3.80 7.08
C VAL A 274 15.89 4.89 6.58
N VAL A 275 15.37 6.03 6.14
CA VAL A 275 16.19 7.16 5.65
C VAL A 275 17.13 7.65 6.76
N LEU A 276 16.61 7.85 7.96
CA LEU A 276 17.39 8.28 9.12
C LEU A 276 18.46 7.26 9.48
N GLN A 277 18.09 5.98 9.59
CA GLN A 277 19.02 4.89 9.90
C GLN A 277 20.17 4.83 8.90
N VAL A 278 19.86 4.80 7.60
CA VAL A 278 20.86 4.68 6.53
C VAL A 278 21.77 5.89 6.49
N THR A 279 21.20 7.11 6.59
CA THR A 279 21.97 8.35 6.52
C THR A 279 22.91 8.48 7.73
N TYR A 280 22.41 8.20 8.92
CA TYR A 280 23.21 8.24 10.14
C TYR A 280 24.30 7.18 10.14
N TYR A 281 23.97 5.94 9.76
CA TYR A 281 24.94 4.85 9.71
C TYR A 281 26.07 5.09 8.70
N LYS A 282 25.75 5.68 7.53
CA LYS A 282 26.79 6.03 6.54
C LYS A 282 27.79 7.03 7.12
N LYS A 283 27.33 8.00 7.93
CA LYS A 283 28.19 9.05 8.52
C LYS A 283 28.93 8.59 9.77
N THR A 284 28.28 7.83 10.66
CA THR A 284 28.80 7.54 12.00
C THR A 284 29.20 6.09 12.23
N LYS A 285 28.79 5.17 11.33
CA LYS A 285 28.89 3.71 11.50
C LYS A 285 28.17 3.19 12.75
N LYS A 286 27.31 4.01 13.36
CA LYS A 286 26.48 3.63 14.52
C LYS A 286 25.01 3.52 14.08
N ARG A 287 24.24 2.69 14.76
CA ARG A 287 22.79 2.51 14.51
C ARG A 287 21.99 3.42 15.47
N ILE A 288 20.93 4.06 14.95
CA ILE A 288 19.92 4.77 15.76
C ILE A 288 18.92 3.74 16.29
N PHE A 289 18.35 2.94 15.38
CA PHE A 289 17.41 1.89 15.71
C PHE A 289 18.12 0.53 15.72
N LYS A 290 17.65 -0.43 16.51
CA LYS A 290 18.17 -1.81 16.49
C LYS A 290 18.09 -2.38 15.08
N MET A 291 16.94 -2.16 14.40
CA MET A 291 16.67 -2.51 13.01
C MET A 291 15.75 -1.48 12.40
N ALA A 292 15.78 -1.29 11.07
CA ALA A 292 14.88 -0.46 10.29
C ALA A 292 14.34 -1.28 9.11
N PRO A 293 13.09 -1.07 8.70
CA PRO A 293 12.07 -0.13 9.19
C PRO A 293 11.70 -0.30 10.68
N ILE A 294 11.00 0.72 11.26
CA ILE A 294 10.85 0.84 12.73
C ILE A 294 10.03 -0.30 13.36
N HIS A 295 9.11 -0.93 12.63
CA HIS A 295 8.38 -2.10 13.14
C HIS A 295 9.32 -3.23 13.55
N HIS A 296 10.42 -3.45 12.85
CA HIS A 296 11.45 -4.42 13.24
C HIS A 296 12.25 -4.01 14.48
N HIS A 297 12.24 -2.73 14.85
CA HIS A 297 12.85 -2.28 16.12
C HIS A 297 12.08 -2.81 17.33
N PHE A 298 10.74 -2.89 17.22
CA PHE A 298 9.86 -3.33 18.30
C PHE A 298 9.68 -4.85 18.36
N GLU A 299 9.94 -5.58 17.30
CA GLU A 299 9.81 -7.05 17.24
C GLU A 299 10.66 -7.77 18.32
N PRO A 300 11.95 -7.45 18.53
CA PRO A 300 12.74 -8.06 19.60
C PRO A 300 12.30 -7.67 21.02
N VAL A 301 11.65 -6.50 21.18
CA VAL A 301 11.19 -6.01 22.49
C VAL A 301 9.94 -6.77 22.93
N SER A 302 9.00 -7.02 22.04
CA SER A 302 7.81 -7.82 22.35
C SER A 302 8.15 -9.28 22.69
N TYR A 303 9.16 -9.84 22.02
CA TYR A 303 9.62 -11.22 22.30
C TYR A 303 10.26 -11.37 23.67
N THR A 304 11.02 -10.37 24.15
CA THR A 304 11.61 -10.38 25.48
C THR A 304 10.58 -10.21 26.60
N HIS A 305 9.53 -9.42 26.38
CA HIS A 305 8.44 -9.27 27.35
C HIS A 305 7.54 -10.50 27.44
N LEU A 306 7.21 -11.14 26.30
CA LEU A 306 6.44 -12.39 26.31
C LEU A 306 7.20 -13.52 26.98
N ARG A 307 8.50 -13.67 26.73
CA ARG A 307 9.34 -14.67 27.39
C ARG A 307 9.51 -14.42 28.88
N ALA A 308 9.52 -13.17 29.34
CA ALA A 308 9.54 -12.85 30.76
C ALA A 308 8.22 -13.27 31.48
N HIS A 309 7.09 -13.21 30.75
CA HIS A 309 5.81 -13.71 31.27
C HIS A 309 5.72 -15.23 31.27
N GLU A 310 6.23 -15.91 30.22
CA GLU A 310 6.26 -17.38 30.17
C GLU A 310 7.15 -17.96 31.26
N THR A 311 8.34 -17.38 31.52
CA THR A 311 9.22 -17.84 32.60
C THR A 311 8.67 -17.60 34.00
N LEU A 312 7.76 -16.63 34.17
CA LEU A 312 7.05 -16.42 35.44
C LEU A 312 5.89 -17.41 35.63
N SER A 313 5.23 -17.87 34.57
CA SER A 313 4.18 -18.90 34.63
C SER A 313 4.73 -20.31 34.85
N ASP A 314 5.98 -20.58 34.45
CA ASP A 314 6.65 -21.88 34.66
C ASP A 314 7.30 -22.00 36.05
N LEU A 315 7.25 -20.95 36.87
CA LEU A 315 7.80 -20.91 38.24
C LEU A 315 6.72 -20.94 39.34
N VAL A 316 5.43 -21.10 38.97
CA VAL A 316 4.28 -21.28 39.85
C VAL A 316 3.63 -22.66 39.61
#